data_c6d6d25ba7a5c262b4df5c311d07d031
#
_entry.id   c6d6d25ba7a5c262b4df5c311d07d031
#
_cell.length_a   1.000
_cell.length_b   1.000
_cell.length_c   1.000
_cell.angle_alpha   90.00
_cell.angle_beta   90.00
_cell.angle_gamma   90.00
#
_symmetry.space_group_name_H-M   'P 1'
#
loop_
_entity.id
_entity.type
_entity.pdbx_description
1 polymer ?
#
loop_
_entity_poly.entity_id
_entity_poly.type
_entity_poly.pdbx_seq_one_letter_code
_entity_poly.pdbx_strand_id
1 'polypeptide(L)'
;MFEEIIVIMGMPRSGTSWFSQIFDSCPQVRFRLSPLFSYEFKNYVNETSSKELWEYVLRGAYQSDNDFMNQSERRKLGQYPSFKEKDAEPRHLLIKDTRFHNLTERMLDLFDNLKMVAIVRNPCGAIHSWLTTPGEFPQGADPMKEWRTGSCRKMGYGEFWGFNDWKQVTRLHLRLERYMSSRFIIQRYEDLVKNPIKETQKLFRFFGLHYTEQTESFIKTSQAAHVDSEYAVFKNPSVKDRWRSELHHEIQKTIIEEIKGGDLERFLQ
;
A
#
# COMPACT_ATOMS: atom_id res chain seq x y z
N MET A 1 -2.29 -5.87 24.21
CA MET A 1 -1.78 -4.69 23.43
C MET A 1 -0.76 -5.20 22.44
N PHE A 2 -0.64 -4.59 21.22
CA PHE A 2 0.30 -5.08 20.20
C PHE A 2 1.76 -5.01 20.64
N GLU A 3 2.56 -5.92 20.14
CA GLU A 3 4.01 -6.05 20.39
C GLU A 3 4.82 -5.52 19.21
N GLU A 4 4.32 -5.71 17.99
CA GLU A 4 4.99 -5.39 16.73
C GLU A 4 4.13 -4.46 15.87
N ILE A 5 4.78 -3.61 15.09
CA ILE A 5 4.12 -2.72 14.14
C ILE A 5 4.54 -3.12 12.73
N ILE A 6 3.57 -3.37 11.87
CA ILE A 6 3.76 -3.61 10.45
C ILE A 6 3.19 -2.43 9.68
N VAL A 7 3.98 -1.84 8.79
CA VAL A 7 3.51 -0.77 7.92
C VAL A 7 3.62 -1.21 6.47
N ILE A 8 2.50 -1.18 5.77
CA ILE A 8 2.44 -1.36 4.31
C ILE A 8 2.36 0.01 3.67
N MET A 9 3.39 0.34 2.90
CA MET A 9 3.47 1.57 2.13
C MET A 9 3.42 1.29 0.63
N GLY A 10 3.05 2.27 -0.14
CA GLY A 10 3.10 2.22 -1.61
C GLY A 10 2.39 3.41 -2.21
N MET A 11 2.84 3.83 -3.39
CA MET A 11 2.12 4.85 -4.13
C MET A 11 0.66 4.44 -4.36
N PRO A 12 -0.28 5.39 -4.41
CA PRO A 12 -1.65 5.07 -4.78
C PRO A 12 -1.70 4.21 -6.05
N ARG A 13 -2.65 3.28 -6.11
CA ARG A 13 -2.86 2.36 -7.25
C ARG A 13 -1.76 1.29 -7.47
N SER A 14 -0.91 1.06 -6.47
CA SER A 14 0.11 0.01 -6.50
C SER A 14 -0.36 -1.35 -5.97
N GLY A 15 -1.66 -1.55 -5.73
CA GLY A 15 -2.21 -2.82 -5.22
C GLY A 15 -2.17 -2.97 -3.70
N THR A 16 -1.88 -1.90 -2.97
CA THR A 16 -1.77 -1.89 -1.50
C THR A 16 -3.01 -2.42 -0.78
N SER A 17 -4.22 -2.23 -1.34
CA SER A 17 -5.46 -2.70 -0.72
C SER A 17 -5.56 -4.23 -0.70
N TRP A 18 -5.31 -4.90 -1.83
CA TRP A 18 -5.26 -6.37 -1.88
C TRP A 18 -4.13 -6.91 -1.00
N PHE A 19 -2.95 -6.30 -1.12
CA PHE A 19 -1.78 -6.69 -0.36
C PHE A 19 -2.02 -6.61 1.17
N SER A 20 -2.66 -5.55 1.64
CA SER A 20 -2.97 -5.41 3.07
C SER A 20 -3.97 -6.46 3.56
N GLN A 21 -4.90 -6.91 2.72
CA GLN A 21 -5.85 -7.96 3.10
C GLN A 21 -5.19 -9.34 3.16
N ILE A 22 -4.10 -9.58 2.42
CA ILE A 22 -3.28 -10.78 2.62
C ILE A 22 -2.70 -10.80 4.03
N PHE A 23 -2.18 -9.68 4.53
CA PHE A 23 -1.69 -9.60 5.92
C PHE A 23 -2.83 -9.67 6.94
N ASP A 24 -3.95 -8.99 6.67
CA ASP A 24 -5.12 -9.02 7.56
C ASP A 24 -5.74 -10.42 7.66
N SER A 25 -5.52 -11.31 6.70
CA SER A 25 -5.96 -12.71 6.80
C SER A 25 -5.24 -13.51 7.89
N CYS A 26 -4.08 -13.05 8.35
CA CYS A 26 -3.35 -13.67 9.46
C CYS A 26 -4.08 -13.39 10.80
N PRO A 27 -4.37 -14.42 11.62
CA PRO A 27 -5.02 -14.23 12.91
C PRO A 27 -4.31 -13.24 13.85
N GLN A 28 -2.98 -13.23 13.82
CA GLN A 28 -2.11 -12.42 14.68
C GLN A 28 -2.11 -10.92 14.34
N VAL A 29 -2.81 -10.50 13.26
CA VAL A 29 -2.74 -9.13 12.71
C VAL A 29 -4.04 -8.37 12.92
N ARG A 30 -3.95 -7.15 13.43
CA ARG A 30 -5.05 -6.17 13.49
C ARG A 30 -4.81 -5.07 12.45
N PHE A 31 -5.63 -5.05 11.42
CA PHE A 31 -5.54 -4.11 10.31
C PHE A 31 -6.14 -2.74 10.64
N ARG A 32 -5.45 -1.67 10.20
CA ARG A 32 -5.92 -0.28 10.23
C ARG A 32 -5.55 0.46 8.94
N LEU A 33 -6.55 1.03 8.28
CA LEU A 33 -6.34 1.86 7.10
C LEU A 33 -5.99 3.28 7.50
N SER A 34 -4.84 3.77 7.06
CA SER A 34 -4.42 5.20 7.09
C SER A 34 -4.89 5.97 8.33
N PRO A 35 -4.44 5.64 9.54
CA PRO A 35 -4.88 6.33 10.76
C PRO A 35 -4.73 7.85 10.67
N LEU A 36 -3.63 8.35 10.10
CA LEU A 36 -3.35 9.78 9.96
C LEU A 36 -4.25 10.49 8.95
N PHE A 37 -4.98 9.75 8.13
CA PHE A 37 -6.00 10.29 7.22
C PHE A 37 -7.42 10.18 7.80
N SER A 38 -7.62 9.38 8.85
CA SER A 38 -8.90 9.30 9.56
C SER A 38 -9.25 10.63 10.24
N TYR A 39 -10.54 10.89 10.44
CA TYR A 39 -10.93 12.07 11.21
C TYR A 39 -10.45 12.02 12.66
N GLU A 40 -10.23 10.81 13.20
CA GLU A 40 -9.84 10.58 14.59
C GLU A 40 -8.39 11.02 14.88
N PHE A 41 -7.45 10.78 13.93
CA PHE A 41 -6.02 11.08 14.12
C PHE A 41 -5.44 12.03 13.07
N LYS A 42 -6.29 12.72 12.32
CA LYS A 42 -5.84 13.63 11.27
C LYS A 42 -4.99 14.77 11.85
N ASN A 43 -3.80 14.95 11.27
CA ASN A 43 -2.84 15.99 11.66
C ASN A 43 -2.27 15.87 13.09
N TYR A 44 -2.41 14.71 13.75
CA TYR A 44 -1.86 14.51 15.10
C TYR A 44 -0.34 14.43 15.12
N VAL A 45 0.29 13.90 14.07
CA VAL A 45 1.74 13.72 13.99
C VAL A 45 2.32 14.23 12.68
N ASN A 46 3.59 14.64 12.75
CA ASN A 46 4.42 15.06 11.63
C ASN A 46 5.88 14.61 11.86
N GLU A 47 6.83 15.07 11.04
CA GLU A 47 8.24 14.68 11.13
C GLU A 47 8.92 15.04 12.45
N THR A 48 8.44 16.07 13.12
CA THR A 48 9.04 16.58 14.38
C THR A 48 8.34 16.08 15.64
N SER A 49 7.25 15.32 15.48
CA SER A 49 6.48 14.81 16.61
C SER A 49 7.29 13.87 17.49
N SER A 50 7.05 13.96 18.81
CA SER A 50 7.72 13.11 19.80
C SER A 50 7.27 11.65 19.68
N LYS A 51 8.07 10.74 20.27
CA LYS A 51 7.75 9.31 20.32
C LYS A 51 6.45 9.04 21.07
N GLU A 52 6.22 9.75 22.16
CA GLU A 52 5.03 9.61 23.01
C GLU A 52 3.76 9.95 22.23
N LEU A 53 3.79 11.00 21.40
CA LEU A 53 2.64 11.38 20.57
C LEU A 53 2.38 10.32 19.48
N TRP A 54 3.42 9.78 18.86
CA TRP A 54 3.30 8.67 17.94
C TRP A 54 2.73 7.41 18.63
N GLU A 55 3.22 7.06 19.83
CA GLU A 55 2.67 5.94 20.61
C GLU A 55 1.20 6.13 20.94
N TYR A 56 0.78 7.36 21.30
CA TYR A 56 -0.62 7.68 21.52
C TYR A 56 -1.47 7.37 20.28
N VAL A 57 -1.05 7.84 19.09
CA VAL A 57 -1.76 7.60 17.83
C VAL A 57 -1.80 6.11 17.50
N LEU A 58 -0.68 5.39 17.63
CA LEU A 58 -0.62 3.96 17.31
C LEU A 58 -1.47 3.10 18.25
N ARG A 59 -1.46 3.40 19.56
CA ARG A 59 -2.31 2.73 20.55
C ARG A 59 -3.79 3.05 20.33
N GLY A 60 -4.11 4.32 20.07
CA GLY A 60 -5.45 4.72 19.74
C GLY A 60 -5.96 4.04 18.46
N ALA A 61 -5.16 4.01 17.40
CA ALA A 61 -5.54 3.32 16.18
C ALA A 61 -5.75 1.81 16.40
N TYR A 62 -4.93 1.16 17.22
CA TYR A 62 -5.11 -0.26 17.54
C TYR A 62 -6.43 -0.52 18.26
N GLN A 63 -6.84 0.34 19.19
CA GLN A 63 -8.06 0.19 20.01
C GLN A 63 -9.33 0.71 19.32
N SER A 64 -9.18 1.56 18.31
CA SER A 64 -10.31 2.25 17.68
C SER A 64 -11.26 1.31 16.94
N ASP A 65 -12.56 1.57 17.08
CA ASP A 65 -13.64 0.93 16.31
C ASP A 65 -14.07 1.77 15.11
N ASN A 66 -13.27 2.75 14.72
CA ASN A 66 -13.56 3.66 13.60
C ASN A 66 -13.80 2.92 12.29
N ASP A 67 -14.96 3.14 11.67
CA ASP A 67 -15.42 2.47 10.46
C ASP A 67 -14.48 2.67 9.26
N PHE A 68 -13.90 3.87 9.14
CA PHE A 68 -12.94 4.15 8.07
C PHE A 68 -11.67 3.31 8.24
N MET A 69 -11.06 3.28 9.43
CA MET A 69 -9.85 2.50 9.68
C MET A 69 -10.08 0.99 9.58
N ASN A 70 -11.27 0.52 9.98
CA ASN A 70 -11.67 -0.89 9.91
C ASN A 70 -12.18 -1.31 8.54
N GLN A 71 -12.51 -0.35 7.66
CA GLN A 71 -13.14 -0.58 6.37
C GLN A 71 -14.49 -1.32 6.49
N SER A 72 -15.28 -1.01 7.53
CA SER A 72 -16.52 -1.72 7.89
C SER A 72 -17.53 -1.71 6.76
N GLU A 73 -17.75 -0.56 6.08
CA GLU A 73 -18.66 -0.47 4.94
C GLU A 73 -18.21 -1.35 3.75
N ARG A 74 -16.93 -1.34 3.43
CA ARG A 74 -16.41 -2.17 2.32
C ARG A 74 -16.51 -3.65 2.62
N ARG A 75 -16.41 -4.05 3.89
CA ARG A 75 -16.64 -5.43 4.33
C ARG A 75 -18.11 -5.80 4.20
N LYS A 76 -19.04 -4.94 4.63
CA LYS A 76 -20.50 -5.12 4.46
C LYS A 76 -20.89 -5.27 2.98
N LEU A 77 -20.27 -4.48 2.10
CA LEU A 77 -20.49 -4.52 0.65
C LEU A 77 -19.76 -5.67 -0.07
N GLY A 78 -19.05 -6.53 0.62
CA GLY A 78 -18.28 -7.63 0.02
C GLY A 78 -17.08 -7.21 -0.83
N GLN A 79 -16.68 -5.93 -0.78
CA GLN A 79 -15.51 -5.41 -1.48
C GLN A 79 -14.19 -5.79 -0.78
N TYR A 80 -14.25 -5.95 0.54
CA TYR A 80 -13.18 -6.45 1.41
C TYR A 80 -13.64 -7.74 2.09
N PRO A 81 -12.73 -8.67 2.36
CA PRO A 81 -13.05 -9.90 3.09
C PRO A 81 -13.33 -9.63 4.56
N SER A 82 -14.09 -10.54 5.18
CA SER A 82 -14.21 -10.67 6.63
C SER A 82 -13.57 -11.99 7.04
N PHE A 83 -12.54 -11.91 7.86
CA PHE A 83 -11.81 -13.09 8.32
C PHE A 83 -12.39 -13.61 9.63
N LYS A 84 -12.65 -14.91 9.70
CA LYS A 84 -13.25 -15.57 10.87
C LYS A 84 -12.23 -15.92 11.94
N GLU A 85 -11.04 -16.30 11.49
CA GLU A 85 -9.96 -16.70 12.40
C GLU A 85 -9.15 -15.44 12.74
N LYS A 86 -9.35 -14.93 13.95
CA LYS A 86 -8.63 -13.78 14.52
C LYS A 86 -8.33 -14.06 15.99
N ASP A 87 -7.11 -13.74 16.40
CA ASP A 87 -6.76 -13.74 17.82
C ASP A 87 -7.61 -12.70 18.56
N ALA A 88 -7.95 -12.96 19.81
CA ALA A 88 -8.72 -12.00 20.63
C ALA A 88 -7.93 -10.68 20.79
N GLU A 89 -6.61 -10.79 21.00
CA GLU A 89 -5.68 -9.66 21.04
C GLU A 89 -4.53 -9.89 20.03
N PRO A 90 -4.70 -9.49 18.76
CA PRO A 90 -3.67 -9.63 17.74
C PRO A 90 -2.38 -8.92 18.13
N ARG A 91 -1.25 -9.60 18.05
CA ARG A 91 0.06 -9.09 18.49
C ARG A 91 0.66 -8.04 17.55
N HIS A 92 0.19 -8.00 16.30
CA HIS A 92 0.71 -7.10 15.28
C HIS A 92 -0.33 -6.04 14.93
N LEU A 93 0.04 -4.76 15.07
CA LEU A 93 -0.69 -3.65 14.47
C LEU A 93 -0.24 -3.50 13.02
N LEU A 94 -1.15 -3.71 12.08
CA LEU A 94 -0.91 -3.45 10.65
C LEU A 94 -1.50 -2.11 10.23
N ILE A 95 -0.66 -1.19 9.81
CA ILE A 95 -1.06 0.07 9.18
C ILE A 95 -0.83 -0.04 7.67
N LYS A 96 -1.86 0.26 6.88
CA LYS A 96 -1.75 0.40 5.44
C LYS A 96 -1.89 1.86 5.05
N ASP A 97 -0.88 2.42 4.39
CA ASP A 97 -0.94 3.79 3.91
C ASP A 97 -0.46 3.94 2.45
N THR A 98 -0.99 4.95 1.76
CA THR A 98 -0.58 5.39 0.43
C THR A 98 -0.23 6.88 0.42
N ARG A 99 -0.16 7.45 1.61
CA ARG A 99 0.18 8.84 1.91
C ARG A 99 1.33 8.88 2.91
N PHE A 100 1.76 10.07 3.28
CA PHE A 100 2.71 10.29 4.36
C PHE A 100 4.06 9.56 4.19
N HIS A 101 4.51 9.37 2.94
CA HIS A 101 5.82 8.77 2.66
C HIS A 101 6.98 9.54 3.29
N ASN A 102 6.81 10.84 3.52
CA ASN A 102 7.73 11.70 4.24
C ASN A 102 7.92 11.30 5.72
N LEU A 103 6.97 10.57 6.32
CA LEU A 103 7.05 10.12 7.71
C LEU A 103 7.74 8.76 7.87
N THR A 104 8.05 8.07 6.78
CA THR A 104 8.58 6.69 6.79
C THR A 104 9.87 6.56 7.58
N GLU A 105 10.85 7.43 7.34
CA GLU A 105 12.13 7.43 8.05
C GLU A 105 11.92 7.70 9.54
N ARG A 106 11.11 8.71 9.87
CA ARG A 106 10.82 9.05 11.27
C ARG A 106 10.19 7.89 12.04
N MET A 107 9.25 7.16 11.45
CA MET A 107 8.65 5.99 12.10
C MET A 107 9.69 4.88 12.35
N LEU A 108 10.56 4.60 11.39
CA LEU A 108 11.65 3.62 11.53
C LEU A 108 12.66 4.03 12.60
N ASP A 109 12.95 5.33 12.75
CA ASP A 109 13.87 5.84 13.77
C ASP A 109 13.28 5.77 15.18
N LEU A 110 11.98 5.99 15.32
CA LEU A 110 11.31 6.01 16.62
C LEU A 110 11.02 4.62 17.20
N PHE A 111 10.79 3.62 16.34
CA PHE A 111 10.28 2.31 16.78
C PHE A 111 11.14 1.15 16.30
N ASP A 112 11.87 0.51 17.20
CA ASP A 112 12.69 -0.65 16.89
C ASP A 112 11.85 -1.89 16.56
N ASN A 113 10.64 -1.99 17.11
CA ASN A 113 9.66 -3.04 16.86
C ASN A 113 8.77 -2.77 15.63
N LEU A 114 9.16 -1.83 14.77
CA LEU A 114 8.46 -1.52 13.54
C LEU A 114 9.22 -2.08 12.34
N LYS A 115 8.48 -2.84 11.52
CA LYS A 115 8.94 -3.29 10.21
C LYS A 115 8.02 -2.77 9.12
N MET A 116 8.59 -2.49 7.95
CA MET A 116 7.84 -1.97 6.81
C MET A 116 8.03 -2.82 5.56
N VAL A 117 6.99 -2.87 4.74
CA VAL A 117 7.07 -3.32 3.36
C VAL A 117 6.53 -2.24 2.43
N ALA A 118 7.31 -1.90 1.42
CA ALA A 118 6.86 -1.05 0.33
C ALA A 118 6.44 -1.89 -0.86
N ILE A 119 5.18 -1.78 -1.29
CA ILE A 119 4.76 -2.38 -2.56
C ILE A 119 4.98 -1.38 -3.69
N VAL A 120 5.79 -1.77 -4.66
CA VAL A 120 6.12 -0.95 -5.83
C VAL A 120 5.57 -1.63 -7.07
N ARG A 121 4.74 -0.92 -7.82
CA ARG A 121 4.16 -1.35 -9.09
C ARG A 121 4.87 -0.69 -10.25
N ASN A 122 4.93 -1.38 -11.41
CA ASN A 122 5.36 -0.78 -12.67
C ASN A 122 4.71 0.61 -12.84
N PRO A 123 5.50 1.68 -13.09
CA PRO A 123 4.99 3.04 -13.12
C PRO A 123 3.92 3.26 -14.19
N CYS A 124 4.04 2.64 -15.36
CA CYS A 124 3.00 2.71 -16.37
C CYS A 124 1.68 2.11 -15.85
N GLY A 125 1.77 0.98 -15.12
CA GLY A 125 0.60 0.35 -14.51
C GLY A 125 -0.03 1.16 -13.38
N ALA A 126 0.78 1.82 -12.55
CA ALA A 126 0.30 2.68 -11.46
C ALA A 126 -0.35 3.96 -12.01
N ILE A 127 0.31 4.64 -12.95
CA ILE A 127 -0.19 5.87 -13.59
C ILE A 127 -1.47 5.58 -14.39
N HIS A 128 -1.49 4.54 -15.22
CA HIS A 128 -2.69 4.14 -15.95
C HIS A 128 -3.87 3.91 -14.97
N SER A 129 -3.65 3.10 -13.95
CA SER A 129 -4.69 2.81 -12.97
C SER A 129 -5.20 4.05 -12.22
N TRP A 130 -4.34 5.05 -12.00
CA TRP A 130 -4.76 6.31 -11.41
C TRP A 130 -5.59 7.14 -12.38
N LEU A 131 -5.08 7.35 -13.60
CA LEU A 131 -5.74 8.18 -14.62
C LEU A 131 -7.13 7.65 -15.04
N THR A 132 -7.34 6.34 -14.93
CA THR A 132 -8.58 5.67 -15.34
C THR A 132 -9.53 5.33 -14.19
N THR A 133 -9.18 5.67 -12.92
CA THR A 133 -10.05 5.38 -11.78
C THR A 133 -10.91 6.60 -11.44
N PRO A 134 -12.25 6.54 -11.67
CA PRO A 134 -13.17 7.57 -11.21
C PRO A 134 -13.02 7.81 -9.70
N GLY A 135 -13.21 9.03 -9.23
CA GLY A 135 -13.02 9.37 -7.81
C GLY A 135 -11.56 9.51 -7.36
N GLU A 136 -10.59 8.90 -8.04
CA GLU A 136 -9.15 9.11 -7.78
C GLU A 136 -8.53 10.13 -8.74
N PHE A 137 -8.90 10.09 -10.03
CA PHE A 137 -8.54 11.13 -10.98
C PHE A 137 -9.70 12.14 -11.07
N PRO A 138 -9.45 13.44 -10.79
CA PRO A 138 -10.52 14.44 -10.76
C PRO A 138 -11.22 14.61 -12.12
N GLN A 139 -12.53 14.67 -12.09
CA GLN A 139 -13.31 14.91 -13.30
C GLN A 139 -12.95 16.27 -13.91
N GLY A 140 -12.69 16.27 -15.21
CA GLY A 140 -12.31 17.48 -15.96
C GLY A 140 -10.81 17.80 -15.94
N ALA A 141 -10.00 17.07 -15.16
CA ALA A 141 -8.54 17.18 -15.25
C ALA A 141 -8.04 16.54 -16.55
N ASP A 142 -6.98 17.12 -17.12
CA ASP A 142 -6.36 16.63 -18.36
C ASP A 142 -5.27 15.58 -18.03
N PRO A 143 -5.46 14.30 -18.38
CA PRO A 143 -4.46 13.27 -18.12
C PRO A 143 -3.08 13.58 -18.69
N MET A 144 -3.01 14.23 -19.85
CA MET A 144 -1.75 14.57 -20.51
C MET A 144 -0.94 15.65 -19.78
N LYS A 145 -1.61 16.48 -18.97
CA LYS A 145 -0.96 17.51 -18.14
C LYS A 145 -0.60 16.97 -16.74
N GLU A 146 -1.46 16.10 -16.20
CA GLU A 146 -1.41 15.73 -14.79
C GLU A 146 -0.64 14.45 -14.50
N TRP A 147 -0.47 13.53 -15.47
CA TRP A 147 0.16 12.23 -15.24
C TRP A 147 1.55 12.31 -14.59
N ARG A 148 2.28 13.39 -14.86
CA ARG A 148 3.64 13.59 -14.36
C ARG A 148 3.67 14.15 -12.95
N THR A 149 2.91 15.21 -12.69
CA THR A 149 2.95 15.97 -11.43
C THR A 149 1.89 15.57 -10.43
N GLY A 150 0.73 15.13 -10.89
CA GLY A 150 -0.43 14.84 -10.05
C GLY A 150 -0.99 16.04 -9.31
N SER A 151 -0.74 17.26 -9.83
CA SER A 151 -1.10 18.52 -9.17
C SER A 151 -2.57 18.64 -8.86
N CYS A 152 -3.42 18.13 -9.79
CA CYS A 152 -4.87 18.13 -9.63
C CYS A 152 -5.38 17.32 -8.42
N ARG A 153 -4.54 16.48 -7.81
CA ARG A 153 -4.92 15.60 -6.70
C ARG A 153 -4.20 15.92 -5.38
N LYS A 154 -3.14 16.73 -5.42
CA LYS A 154 -2.36 17.10 -4.24
C LYS A 154 -3.06 18.23 -3.48
N MET A 155 -3.95 17.86 -2.56
CA MET A 155 -4.77 18.80 -1.80
C MET A 155 -4.20 19.16 -0.42
N GLY A 156 -3.16 18.45 0.04
CA GLY A 156 -2.64 18.67 1.39
C GLY A 156 -1.35 17.93 1.71
N TYR A 157 -0.95 18.07 2.98
CA TYR A 157 0.23 17.43 3.53
C TYR A 157 0.20 15.90 3.40
N GLY A 158 1.33 15.35 3.02
CA GLY A 158 1.50 13.90 2.93
C GLY A 158 0.90 13.26 1.68
N GLU A 159 0.43 14.03 0.71
CA GLU A 159 -0.11 13.49 -0.54
C GLU A 159 0.95 13.41 -1.64
N PHE A 160 1.02 12.23 -2.28
CA PHE A 160 1.96 11.90 -3.34
C PHE A 160 1.19 11.30 -4.52
N TRP A 161 1.29 11.97 -5.69
CA TRP A 161 0.60 11.58 -6.91
C TRP A 161 1.46 11.86 -8.15
N GLY A 162 1.21 11.10 -9.21
CA GLY A 162 1.90 11.28 -10.47
C GLY A 162 3.28 10.61 -10.52
N PHE A 163 3.88 10.65 -11.70
CA PHE A 163 5.11 9.93 -12.00
C PHE A 163 6.35 10.50 -11.30
N ASN A 164 6.40 11.82 -11.09
CA ASN A 164 7.54 12.42 -10.38
C ASN A 164 7.59 11.95 -8.93
N ASP A 165 6.44 11.92 -8.25
CA ASP A 165 6.37 11.39 -6.88
C ASP A 165 6.62 9.89 -6.84
N TRP A 166 6.14 9.14 -7.85
CA TRP A 166 6.47 7.71 -7.95
C TRP A 166 7.99 7.49 -7.97
N LYS A 167 8.74 8.27 -8.75
CA LYS A 167 10.22 8.20 -8.78
C LYS A 167 10.83 8.55 -7.42
N GLN A 168 10.38 9.65 -6.81
CA GLN A 168 10.91 10.13 -5.53
C GLN A 168 10.66 9.11 -4.42
N VAL A 169 9.42 8.63 -4.29
CA VAL A 169 9.02 7.65 -3.27
C VAL A 169 9.72 6.31 -3.48
N THR A 170 9.83 5.85 -4.73
CA THR A 170 10.52 4.59 -5.02
C THR A 170 12.02 4.68 -4.70
N ARG A 171 12.68 5.81 -4.95
CA ARG A 171 14.07 6.04 -4.52
C ARG A 171 14.23 6.09 -3.00
N LEU A 172 13.29 6.69 -2.29
CA LEU A 172 13.24 6.60 -0.83
C LEU A 172 13.18 5.14 -0.37
N HIS A 173 12.29 4.34 -0.95
CA HIS A 173 12.16 2.92 -0.61
C HIS A 173 13.45 2.13 -0.92
N LEU A 174 14.12 2.39 -2.07
CA LEU A 174 15.41 1.76 -2.41
C LEU A 174 16.50 2.11 -1.38
N ARG A 175 16.55 3.36 -0.94
CA ARG A 175 17.48 3.78 0.09
C ARG A 175 17.20 3.06 1.42
N LEU A 176 15.95 2.99 1.84
CA LEU A 176 15.56 2.31 3.08
C LEU A 176 15.83 0.80 3.03
N GLU A 177 15.53 0.13 1.91
CA GLU A 177 15.84 -1.29 1.72
C GLU A 177 17.34 -1.55 1.86
N ARG A 178 18.18 -0.65 1.36
CA ARG A 178 19.64 -0.77 1.46
C ARG A 178 20.17 -0.58 2.89
N TYR A 179 19.67 0.44 3.60
CA TYR A 179 20.22 0.82 4.91
C TYR A 179 19.50 0.18 6.10
N MET A 180 18.27 -0.29 5.92
CA MET A 180 17.44 -0.88 6.96
C MET A 180 16.90 -2.27 6.57
N SER A 181 17.69 -3.08 5.90
CA SER A 181 17.26 -4.37 5.31
C SER A 181 16.67 -5.37 6.30
N SER A 182 16.96 -5.27 7.59
CA SER A 182 16.35 -6.10 8.66
C SER A 182 14.92 -5.66 9.03
N ARG A 183 14.54 -4.42 8.69
CA ARG A 183 13.25 -3.82 9.05
C ARG A 183 12.47 -3.23 7.86
N PHE A 184 13.08 -3.16 6.69
CA PHE A 184 12.45 -2.64 5.47
C PHE A 184 12.68 -3.57 4.28
N ILE A 185 11.62 -3.87 3.55
CA ILE A 185 11.67 -4.71 2.33
C ILE A 185 10.80 -4.11 1.23
N ILE A 186 11.24 -4.25 -0.01
CA ILE A 186 10.43 -3.90 -1.18
C ILE A 186 9.79 -5.17 -1.76
N GLN A 187 8.48 -5.14 -1.98
CA GLN A 187 7.75 -6.13 -2.74
C GLN A 187 7.33 -5.55 -4.08
N ARG A 188 7.74 -6.17 -5.18
CA ARG A 188 7.22 -5.80 -6.50
C ARG A 188 5.81 -6.36 -6.65
N TYR A 189 4.89 -5.50 -7.11
CA TYR A 189 3.50 -5.88 -7.33
C TYR A 189 3.38 -7.01 -8.36
N GLU A 190 4.15 -6.95 -9.44
CA GLU A 190 4.14 -7.94 -10.53
C GLU A 190 4.56 -9.33 -10.05
N ASP A 191 5.59 -9.40 -9.18
CA ASP A 191 6.06 -10.66 -8.60
C ASP A 191 5.01 -11.26 -7.65
N LEU A 192 4.38 -10.39 -6.83
CA LEU A 192 3.31 -10.81 -5.93
C LEU A 192 2.10 -11.35 -6.71
N VAL A 193 1.68 -10.69 -7.79
CA VAL A 193 0.57 -11.17 -8.63
C VAL A 193 0.90 -12.47 -9.35
N LYS A 194 2.16 -12.64 -9.78
CA LYS A 194 2.62 -13.85 -10.48
C LYS A 194 2.73 -15.06 -9.57
N ASN A 195 3.23 -14.87 -8.34
CA ASN A 195 3.52 -15.95 -7.39
C ASN A 195 3.05 -15.61 -5.98
N PRO A 196 1.74 -15.36 -5.75
CA PRO A 196 1.26 -14.73 -4.52
C PRO A 196 1.51 -15.58 -3.27
N ILE A 197 1.38 -16.90 -3.35
CA ILE A 197 1.65 -17.80 -2.21
C ILE A 197 3.12 -17.71 -1.81
N LYS A 198 4.04 -17.88 -2.76
CA LYS A 198 5.47 -17.86 -2.51
C LYS A 198 5.94 -16.52 -1.93
N GLU A 199 5.50 -15.41 -2.55
CA GLU A 199 5.89 -14.08 -2.09
C GLU A 199 5.28 -13.77 -0.70
N THR A 200 4.03 -14.18 -0.44
CA THR A 200 3.42 -14.03 0.90
C THR A 200 4.18 -14.82 1.95
N GLN A 201 4.54 -16.08 1.68
CA GLN A 201 5.31 -16.89 2.62
C GLN A 201 6.68 -16.28 2.95
N LYS A 202 7.35 -15.68 1.94
CA LYS A 202 8.60 -14.95 2.13
C LYS A 202 8.42 -13.74 3.06
N LEU A 203 7.38 -12.94 2.80
CA LEU A 203 7.06 -11.77 3.60
C LEU A 203 6.65 -12.14 5.02
N PHE A 204 5.80 -13.16 5.19
CA PHE A 204 5.36 -13.58 6.51
C PHE A 204 6.55 -14.05 7.37
N ARG A 205 7.53 -14.75 6.78
CA ARG A 205 8.79 -15.07 7.49
C ARG A 205 9.57 -13.82 7.91
N PHE A 206 9.63 -12.79 7.05
CA PHE A 206 10.29 -11.52 7.38
C PHE A 206 9.61 -10.80 8.55
N PHE A 207 8.29 -10.84 8.61
CA PHE A 207 7.50 -10.21 9.68
C PHE A 207 7.28 -11.10 10.90
N GLY A 208 7.67 -12.37 10.89
CA GLY A 208 7.42 -13.31 11.98
C GLY A 208 5.95 -13.74 12.07
N LEU A 209 5.21 -13.71 10.97
CA LEU A 209 3.80 -14.09 10.88
C LEU A 209 3.63 -15.57 10.53
N HIS A 210 2.57 -16.19 11.05
CA HIS A 210 2.18 -17.53 10.67
C HIS A 210 1.39 -17.53 9.35
N TYR A 211 1.82 -18.35 8.41
CA TYR A 211 1.07 -18.61 7.19
C TYR A 211 0.00 -19.67 7.46
N THR A 212 -1.27 -19.29 7.30
CA THR A 212 -2.43 -20.13 7.66
C THR A 212 -3.23 -20.56 6.43
N GLU A 213 -4.11 -21.56 6.61
CA GLU A 213 -5.07 -21.97 5.57
C GLU A 213 -6.02 -20.83 5.20
N GLN A 214 -6.43 -19.99 6.15
CA GLN A 214 -7.25 -18.81 5.88
C GLN A 214 -6.53 -17.84 4.94
N THR A 215 -5.22 -17.63 5.13
CA THR A 215 -4.40 -16.79 4.24
C THR A 215 -4.32 -17.37 2.84
N GLU A 216 -4.06 -18.67 2.73
CA GLU A 216 -3.96 -19.34 1.42
C GLU A 216 -5.30 -19.34 0.68
N SER A 217 -6.39 -19.63 1.38
CA SER A 217 -7.75 -19.58 0.85
C SER A 217 -8.10 -18.18 0.33
N PHE A 218 -7.79 -17.12 1.10
CA PHE A 218 -8.01 -15.76 0.65
C PHE A 218 -7.21 -15.43 -0.61
N ILE A 219 -5.93 -15.77 -0.69
CA ILE A 219 -5.11 -15.54 -1.87
C ILE A 219 -5.74 -16.20 -3.10
N LYS A 220 -6.11 -17.49 -3.03
CA LYS A 220 -6.71 -18.23 -4.13
C LYS A 220 -8.05 -17.61 -4.56
N THR A 221 -8.93 -17.33 -3.60
CA THR A 221 -10.27 -16.78 -3.88
C THR A 221 -10.18 -15.36 -4.47
N SER A 222 -9.29 -14.52 -3.95
CA SER A 222 -9.17 -13.13 -4.39
C SER A 222 -8.65 -12.99 -5.83
N GLN A 223 -7.89 -13.97 -6.32
CA GLN A 223 -7.42 -13.99 -7.72
C GLN A 223 -8.43 -14.64 -8.67
N ALA A 224 -9.23 -15.61 -8.19
CA ALA A 224 -10.26 -16.27 -8.99
C ALA A 224 -11.50 -15.39 -9.21
N ALA A 225 -11.84 -14.57 -8.23
CA ALA A 225 -12.99 -13.68 -8.30
C ALA A 225 -12.66 -12.35 -8.98
N HIS A 226 -13.67 -11.72 -9.59
CA HIS A 226 -13.58 -10.33 -10.09
C HIS A 226 -14.80 -9.56 -9.62
N VAL A 227 -14.58 -8.55 -8.81
CA VAL A 227 -15.62 -7.60 -8.38
C VAL A 227 -15.35 -6.28 -9.11
N ASP A 228 -16.32 -5.87 -9.93
CA ASP A 228 -16.22 -4.61 -10.67
C ASP A 228 -16.54 -3.42 -9.76
N SER A 229 -15.57 -3.08 -8.93
CA SER A 229 -15.58 -1.93 -8.05
C SER A 229 -14.16 -1.39 -7.93
N GLU A 230 -14.01 -0.08 -7.91
CA GLU A 230 -12.71 0.62 -7.89
C GLU A 230 -11.81 0.18 -6.73
N TYR A 231 -12.42 -0.11 -5.59
CA TYR A 231 -11.72 -0.43 -4.35
C TYR A 231 -11.79 -1.90 -3.96
N ALA A 232 -12.48 -2.75 -4.73
CA ALA A 232 -12.54 -4.18 -4.44
C ALA A 232 -11.15 -4.82 -4.54
N VAL A 233 -10.87 -5.71 -3.59
CA VAL A 233 -9.62 -6.46 -3.54
C VAL A 233 -9.66 -7.76 -4.35
N PHE A 234 -10.85 -8.13 -4.85
CA PHE A 234 -11.05 -9.28 -5.71
C PHE A 234 -10.89 -8.86 -7.17
N LYS A 235 -9.71 -9.08 -7.76
CA LYS A 235 -9.38 -8.67 -9.12
C LYS A 235 -8.64 -9.77 -9.87
N ASN A 236 -9.08 -10.03 -11.11
CA ASN A 236 -8.37 -10.95 -11.99
C ASN A 236 -6.93 -10.43 -12.27
N PRO A 237 -5.91 -11.29 -12.24
CA PRO A 237 -4.52 -10.92 -12.50
C PRO A 237 -4.27 -10.22 -13.86
N SER A 238 -5.12 -10.43 -14.86
CA SER A 238 -4.99 -9.80 -16.18
C SER A 238 -5.05 -8.26 -16.16
N VAL A 239 -5.67 -7.67 -15.12
CA VAL A 239 -5.77 -6.21 -15.00
C VAL A 239 -4.42 -5.51 -14.82
N LYS A 240 -3.36 -6.26 -14.45
CA LYS A 240 -2.02 -5.68 -14.24
C LYS A 240 -1.40 -5.13 -15.52
N ASP A 241 -1.72 -5.72 -16.68
CA ASP A 241 -1.10 -5.45 -17.98
C ASP A 241 -1.96 -4.54 -18.89
N ARG A 242 -3.16 -4.13 -18.48
CA ARG A 242 -4.05 -3.25 -19.27
C ARG A 242 -3.37 -1.96 -19.75
N TRP A 243 -2.46 -1.43 -18.96
CA TRP A 243 -1.71 -0.23 -19.32
C TRP A 243 -0.96 -0.34 -20.67
N ARG A 244 -0.60 -1.56 -21.10
CA ARG A 244 0.13 -1.80 -22.36
C ARG A 244 -0.67 -1.38 -23.58
N SER A 245 -1.99 -1.52 -23.52
CA SER A 245 -2.91 -1.14 -24.62
C SER A 245 -3.72 0.12 -24.34
N GLU A 246 -3.90 0.50 -23.05
CA GLU A 246 -4.85 1.55 -22.67
C GLU A 246 -4.17 2.86 -22.23
N LEU A 247 -2.91 2.84 -21.75
CA LEU A 247 -2.20 4.07 -21.41
C LEU A 247 -1.73 4.78 -22.69
N HIS A 248 -1.85 6.10 -22.72
CA HIS A 248 -1.39 6.90 -23.87
C HIS A 248 0.06 6.63 -24.23
N HIS A 249 0.36 6.39 -25.50
CA HIS A 249 1.68 5.97 -25.99
C HIS A 249 2.82 6.92 -25.58
N GLU A 250 2.61 8.24 -25.69
CA GLU A 250 3.62 9.22 -25.28
C GLU A 250 3.96 9.14 -23.77
N ILE A 251 2.97 8.86 -22.92
CA ILE A 251 3.18 8.67 -21.50
C ILE A 251 4.02 7.40 -21.27
N GLN A 252 3.66 6.28 -21.91
CA GLN A 252 4.42 5.03 -21.80
C GLN A 252 5.87 5.23 -22.23
N LYS A 253 6.07 5.79 -23.43
CA LYS A 253 7.39 6.04 -24.00
C LYS A 253 8.24 6.87 -23.05
N THR A 254 7.72 8.00 -22.60
CA THR A 254 8.46 8.90 -21.71
C THR A 254 8.82 8.25 -20.38
N ILE A 255 7.88 7.50 -19.76
CA ILE A 255 8.17 6.78 -18.50
C ILE A 255 9.29 5.76 -18.72
N ILE A 256 9.24 4.98 -19.80
CA ILE A 256 10.23 3.93 -20.08
C ILE A 256 11.59 4.56 -20.36
N GLU A 257 11.67 5.60 -21.18
CA GLU A 257 12.92 6.28 -21.52
C GLU A 257 13.58 6.93 -20.29
N GLU A 258 12.83 7.54 -19.40
CA GLU A 258 13.37 8.16 -18.18
C GLU A 258 13.88 7.16 -17.14
N ILE A 259 13.39 5.93 -17.15
CA ILE A 259 13.75 4.93 -16.15
C ILE A 259 14.82 3.96 -16.67
N LYS A 260 14.80 3.66 -17.97
CA LYS A 260 15.69 2.69 -18.61
C LYS A 260 17.17 3.07 -18.37
N GLY A 261 17.98 2.08 -17.99
CA GLY A 261 19.39 2.27 -17.65
C GLY A 261 19.67 2.89 -16.27
N GLY A 262 18.62 3.22 -15.49
CA GLY A 262 18.74 3.85 -14.19
C GLY A 262 18.42 2.93 -13.01
N ASP A 263 18.47 3.51 -11.82
CA ASP A 263 18.21 2.86 -10.50
C ASP A 263 16.81 2.26 -10.38
N LEU A 264 15.85 2.76 -11.15
CA LEU A 264 14.44 2.36 -11.12
C LEU A 264 14.07 1.33 -12.20
N GLU A 265 14.99 0.96 -13.09
CA GLU A 265 14.70 0.09 -14.25
C GLU A 265 14.11 -1.27 -13.84
N ARG A 266 14.53 -1.80 -12.68
CA ARG A 266 14.00 -3.08 -12.18
C ARG A 266 12.47 -3.11 -12.00
N PHE A 267 11.80 -1.96 -11.98
CA PHE A 267 10.36 -1.83 -11.84
C PHE A 267 9.61 -1.69 -13.18
N LEU A 268 10.29 -1.73 -14.31
CA LEU A 268 9.66 -1.77 -15.64
C LEU A 268 9.20 -3.17 -16.07
N GLN A 269 9.71 -4.21 -15.43
CA GLN A 269 9.48 -5.61 -15.79
C GLN A 269 8.15 -6.13 -15.27
#